data_effd9b008bbeec3196c2a26b820bb1cc
#
_entry.id   effd9b008bbeec3196c2a26b820bb1cc
#
_cell.length_a   1.000
_cell.length_b   1.000
_cell.length_c   1.000
_cell.angle_alpha   90.00
_cell.angle_beta   90.00
_cell.angle_gamma   90.00
#
_symmetry.space_group_name_H-M   'P 1'
#
loop_
_entity.id
_entity.type
_entity.pdbx_description
1 polymer ?
#
loop_
_entity_poly.entity_id
_entity_poly.type
_entity_poly.pdbx_seq_one_letter_code
_entity_poly.pdbx_strand_id
1 'polypeptide(L)'
;MTDSNHHEPSPKERVLKTINLEEPDRVPVYITITPQVAETLSQVLGIPRYTHPDSPLAENRISYTELLLKLGNDIVGIGACSPKHNPTREIGDGIYTNEWKIKYKKIGYYVEMIEHPLSHAETISDIENYDFPEPLAEGRFDHAKRMVEKYAKQYAICGDYTAGPGQLQSTANSTQKMGSQSRYRNLSL
;
A
#
# COMPACT_ATOMS: atom_id res chain seq x y z
N MET A 1 28.70 18.90 -36.88
CA MET A 1 27.63 19.21 -35.93
C MET A 1 26.78 17.97 -35.80
N THR A 2 27.09 17.14 -34.81
CA THR A 2 26.30 15.91 -34.50
C THR A 2 25.21 16.31 -33.55
N ASP A 3 24.02 16.43 -34.09
CA ASP A 3 22.77 16.59 -33.33
C ASP A 3 22.54 15.27 -32.60
N SER A 4 23.17 15.14 -31.43
CA SER A 4 22.86 14.03 -30.53
C SER A 4 21.50 14.30 -29.94
N ASN A 5 20.48 13.68 -30.52
CA ASN A 5 19.14 13.60 -29.96
C ASN A 5 19.26 12.88 -28.61
N HIS A 6 19.59 13.64 -27.55
CA HIS A 6 19.62 13.11 -26.20
C HIS A 6 18.15 12.80 -25.80
N HIS A 7 17.76 11.58 -26.09
CA HIS A 7 16.49 11.07 -25.57
C HIS A 7 16.62 10.95 -24.05
N GLU A 8 15.96 11.83 -23.32
CA GLU A 8 15.87 11.73 -21.87
C GLU A 8 14.99 10.49 -21.52
N PRO A 9 15.54 9.52 -20.77
CA PRO A 9 14.80 8.31 -20.48
C PRO A 9 13.55 8.60 -19.65
N SER A 10 12.47 7.94 -20.00
CA SER A 10 11.24 8.00 -19.20
C SER A 10 11.46 7.42 -17.79
N PRO A 11 10.61 7.78 -16.82
CA PRO A 11 10.62 7.14 -15.49
C PRO A 11 10.64 5.62 -15.55
N LYS A 12 9.86 5.03 -16.45
CA LYS A 12 9.82 3.58 -16.66
C LYS A 12 11.14 3.02 -17.17
N GLU A 13 11.73 3.63 -18.19
CA GLU A 13 13.02 3.18 -18.75
C GLU A 13 14.13 3.26 -17.71
N ARG A 14 14.13 4.31 -16.89
CA ARG A 14 15.08 4.48 -15.77
C ARG A 14 15.01 3.33 -14.79
N VAL A 15 13.80 2.95 -14.37
CA VAL A 15 13.58 1.82 -13.46
C VAL A 15 14.02 0.51 -14.10
N LEU A 16 13.65 0.28 -15.37
CA LEU A 16 14.01 -0.96 -16.08
C LEU A 16 15.52 -1.10 -16.26
N LYS A 17 16.25 -0.03 -16.60
CA LYS A 17 17.72 -0.04 -16.63
C LYS A 17 18.29 -0.47 -15.28
N THR A 18 17.82 0.13 -14.20
CA THR A 18 18.32 -0.20 -12.85
C THR A 18 18.07 -1.67 -12.49
N ILE A 19 16.89 -2.20 -12.80
CA ILE A 19 16.56 -3.63 -12.53
C ILE A 19 17.45 -4.56 -13.37
N ASN A 20 17.79 -4.15 -14.60
CA ASN A 20 18.68 -4.89 -15.49
C ASN A 20 20.18 -4.70 -15.17
N LEU A 21 20.51 -4.02 -14.08
CA LEU A 21 21.89 -3.68 -13.68
C LEU A 21 22.63 -2.80 -14.71
N GLU A 22 21.88 -2.00 -15.47
CA GLU A 22 22.39 -0.98 -16.38
C GLU A 22 22.40 0.38 -15.66
N GLU A 23 23.33 1.26 -16.02
CA GLU A 23 23.44 2.59 -15.44
C GLU A 23 22.31 3.51 -15.97
N PRO A 24 21.39 4.00 -15.11
CA PRO A 24 20.39 4.98 -15.49
C PRO A 24 20.98 6.41 -15.50
N ASP A 25 20.23 7.38 -16.03
CA ASP A 25 20.58 8.81 -15.97
C ASP A 25 20.63 9.38 -14.55
N ARG A 26 19.83 8.83 -13.64
CA ARG A 26 19.82 9.09 -12.19
C ARG A 26 19.23 7.89 -11.45
N VAL A 27 19.39 7.84 -10.15
CA VAL A 27 18.76 6.84 -9.29
C VAL A 27 17.21 6.99 -9.39
N PRO A 28 16.46 5.88 -9.64
CA PRO A 28 15.01 5.92 -9.60
C PRO A 28 14.49 6.31 -8.23
N VAL A 29 13.41 7.08 -8.20
CA VAL A 29 12.77 7.55 -6.98
C VAL A 29 11.44 6.83 -6.77
N TYR A 30 11.26 6.28 -5.58
CA TYR A 30 9.98 5.77 -5.09
C TYR A 30 9.84 6.10 -3.62
N ILE A 31 9.12 7.18 -3.35
CA ILE A 31 8.84 7.65 -1.99
C ILE A 31 7.37 7.48 -1.65
N THR A 32 7.09 7.39 -0.36
CA THR A 32 5.76 7.52 0.22
C THR A 32 5.79 8.71 1.19
N ILE A 33 4.63 9.33 1.40
CA ILE A 33 4.50 10.49 2.27
C ILE A 33 3.37 10.27 3.28
N THR A 34 3.50 10.88 4.45
CA THR A 34 2.44 10.86 5.45
C THR A 34 1.27 11.76 5.04
N PRO A 35 0.05 11.54 5.58
CA PRO A 35 -1.10 12.40 5.31
C PRO A 35 -0.84 13.89 5.60
N GLN A 36 -0.07 14.20 6.65
CA GLN A 36 0.29 15.57 7.03
C GLN A 36 1.14 16.24 5.94
N VAL A 37 2.18 15.53 5.47
CA VAL A 37 3.04 16.03 4.39
C VAL A 37 2.26 16.18 3.09
N ALA A 38 1.38 15.21 2.77
CA ALA A 38 0.52 15.27 1.60
C ALA A 38 -0.40 16.49 1.64
N GLU A 39 -0.96 16.84 2.79
CA GLU A 39 -1.81 18.01 2.98
C GLU A 39 -1.05 19.31 2.70
N THR A 40 0.12 19.49 3.31
CA THR A 40 0.95 20.67 3.12
C THR A 40 1.40 20.82 1.66
N LEU A 41 1.91 19.75 1.06
CA LEU A 41 2.40 19.78 -0.33
C LEU A 41 1.27 20.00 -1.34
N SER A 42 0.10 19.42 -1.09
CA SER A 42 -1.11 19.64 -1.90
C SER A 42 -1.47 21.12 -1.99
N GLN A 43 -1.44 21.83 -0.85
CA GLN A 43 -1.70 23.27 -0.79
C GLN A 43 -0.62 24.07 -1.54
N VAL A 44 0.65 23.76 -1.30
CA VAL A 44 1.79 24.50 -1.91
C VAL A 44 1.84 24.27 -3.42
N LEU A 45 1.60 23.05 -3.88
CA LEU A 45 1.71 22.69 -5.30
C LEU A 45 0.40 22.88 -6.10
N GLY A 46 -0.71 23.18 -5.43
CA GLY A 46 -2.03 23.30 -6.07
C GLY A 46 -2.54 21.97 -6.66
N ILE A 47 -2.08 20.83 -6.15
CA ILE A 47 -2.46 19.50 -6.62
C ILE A 47 -3.46 18.88 -5.63
N PRO A 48 -4.65 18.45 -6.07
CA PRO A 48 -5.64 17.85 -5.18
C PRO A 48 -5.08 16.61 -4.47
N ARG A 49 -5.27 16.57 -3.15
CA ARG A 49 -4.94 15.38 -2.35
C ARG A 49 -6.03 14.33 -2.54
N TYR A 50 -5.70 13.28 -3.26
CA TYR A 50 -6.57 12.11 -3.37
C TYR A 50 -6.16 11.05 -2.36
N THR A 51 -7.10 10.65 -1.50
CA THR A 51 -6.95 9.56 -0.55
C THR A 51 -7.86 8.41 -0.95
N HIS A 52 -7.30 7.26 -1.24
CA HIS A 52 -8.11 6.08 -1.55
C HIS A 52 -8.85 5.60 -0.30
N PRO A 53 -10.11 5.13 -0.39
CA PRO A 53 -10.86 4.63 0.77
C PRO A 53 -10.15 3.53 1.55
N ASP A 54 -9.40 2.66 0.87
CA ASP A 54 -8.60 1.59 1.50
C ASP A 54 -7.21 2.03 1.96
N SER A 55 -6.86 3.32 1.82
CA SER A 55 -5.55 3.87 2.19
C SER A 55 -5.13 3.56 3.64
N PRO A 56 -6.03 3.55 4.64
CA PRO A 56 -5.67 3.13 5.99
C PRO A 56 -5.12 1.69 6.07
N LEU A 57 -5.53 0.84 5.14
CA LEU A 57 -5.16 -0.57 5.06
C LEU A 57 -3.94 -0.80 4.17
N ALA A 58 -3.76 0.05 3.15
CA ALA A 58 -2.70 -0.04 2.15
C ALA A 58 -1.55 0.95 2.39
N GLU A 59 -1.38 1.43 3.62
CA GLU A 59 -0.29 2.33 4.04
C GLU A 59 -0.08 3.55 3.11
N ASN A 60 -1.16 4.10 2.57
CA ASN A 60 -1.17 5.24 1.65
C ASN A 60 -0.49 5.00 0.28
N ARG A 61 0.02 3.82 -0.03
CA ARG A 61 0.74 3.55 -1.30
C ARG A 61 -0.12 3.73 -2.54
N ILE A 62 -1.44 3.52 -2.42
CA ILE A 62 -2.41 3.74 -3.50
C ILE A 62 -3.06 5.13 -3.45
N SER A 63 -2.63 5.97 -2.51
CA SER A 63 -3.05 7.37 -2.37
C SER A 63 -1.98 8.33 -2.85
N TYR A 64 -2.36 9.56 -3.08
CA TYR A 64 -1.47 10.68 -3.43
C TYR A 64 -0.67 10.50 -4.73
N THR A 65 -1.06 9.60 -5.63
CA THR A 65 -0.29 9.26 -6.84
C THR A 65 0.13 10.50 -7.64
N GLU A 66 -0.80 11.41 -7.96
CA GLU A 66 -0.49 12.63 -8.72
C GLU A 66 0.54 13.52 -8.03
N LEU A 67 0.43 13.64 -6.70
CA LEU A 67 1.35 14.43 -5.89
C LEU A 67 2.75 13.78 -5.88
N LEU A 68 2.82 12.47 -5.69
CA LEU A 68 4.08 11.72 -5.69
C LEU A 68 4.79 11.77 -7.04
N LEU A 69 4.04 11.68 -8.13
CA LEU A 69 4.60 11.84 -9.49
C LEU A 69 5.14 13.24 -9.70
N LYS A 70 4.45 14.28 -9.20
CA LYS A 70 4.94 15.65 -9.25
C LYS A 70 6.22 15.87 -8.43
N LEU A 71 6.41 15.09 -7.37
CA LEU A 71 7.62 15.08 -6.56
C LEU A 71 8.77 14.25 -7.18
N GLY A 72 8.55 13.65 -8.34
CA GLY A 72 9.58 12.95 -9.09
C GLY A 72 9.62 11.44 -8.91
N ASN A 73 8.56 10.82 -8.37
CA ASN A 73 8.47 9.36 -8.36
C ASN A 73 8.52 8.79 -9.78
N ASP A 74 9.32 7.75 -9.95
CA ASP A 74 9.45 6.99 -11.20
C ASP A 74 8.51 5.77 -11.24
N ILE A 75 7.89 5.45 -10.10
CA ILE A 75 7.07 4.25 -9.89
C ILE A 75 5.69 4.65 -9.37
N VAL A 76 4.67 4.00 -9.91
CA VAL A 76 3.30 4.07 -9.41
C VAL A 76 2.98 2.79 -8.64
N GLY A 77 2.60 2.93 -7.38
CA GLY A 77 2.12 1.83 -6.56
C GLY A 77 0.68 1.45 -6.90
N ILE A 78 0.43 0.15 -7.00
CA ILE A 78 -0.91 -0.41 -7.13
C ILE A 78 -1.11 -1.50 -6.09
N GLY A 79 -2.36 -1.75 -5.71
CA GLY A 79 -2.68 -2.79 -4.73
C GLY A 79 -4.09 -3.35 -4.93
N ALA A 80 -4.35 -4.46 -4.28
CA ALA A 80 -5.70 -4.98 -4.14
C ALA A 80 -6.50 -4.10 -3.18
N CYS A 81 -7.74 -3.80 -3.53
CA CYS A 81 -8.67 -3.04 -2.72
C CYS A 81 -9.77 -3.94 -2.16
N SER A 82 -10.58 -3.42 -1.27
CA SER A 82 -11.78 -4.10 -0.80
C SER A 82 -12.74 -4.37 -1.97
N PRO A 83 -13.45 -5.50 -1.97
CA PRO A 83 -14.40 -5.83 -3.03
C PRO A 83 -15.64 -4.94 -2.98
N LYS A 84 -16.33 -4.83 -4.11
CA LYS A 84 -17.54 -3.98 -4.22
C LYS A 84 -18.65 -4.35 -3.23
N HIS A 85 -18.83 -5.64 -2.97
CA HIS A 85 -19.90 -6.13 -2.09
C HIS A 85 -19.57 -5.98 -0.60
N ASN A 86 -18.29 -5.81 -0.24
CA ASN A 86 -17.85 -5.64 1.15
C ASN A 86 -16.72 -4.60 1.26
N PRO A 87 -17.01 -3.32 0.96
CA PRO A 87 -16.02 -2.25 1.00
C PRO A 87 -15.59 -1.94 2.44
N THR A 88 -14.38 -1.42 2.59
CA THR A 88 -13.95 -0.78 3.83
C THR A 88 -14.91 0.36 4.16
N ARG A 89 -15.49 0.35 5.37
CA ARG A 89 -16.52 1.31 5.79
C ARG A 89 -16.37 1.74 7.23
N GLU A 90 -16.80 2.94 7.51
CA GLU A 90 -16.96 3.42 8.88
C GLU A 90 -18.22 2.81 9.50
N ILE A 91 -18.10 2.34 10.75
CA ILE A 91 -19.18 1.73 11.52
C ILE A 91 -19.57 2.58 12.73
N GLY A 92 -19.02 3.78 12.87
CA GLY A 92 -19.30 4.78 13.91
C GLY A 92 -18.06 5.21 14.67
N ASP A 93 -18.10 6.42 15.22
CA ASP A 93 -17.06 6.99 16.11
C ASP A 93 -15.61 6.90 15.59
N GLY A 94 -15.42 7.04 14.28
CA GLY A 94 -14.12 6.91 13.63
C GLY A 94 -13.58 5.47 13.60
N ILE A 95 -14.45 4.49 13.82
CA ILE A 95 -14.13 3.06 13.71
C ILE A 95 -14.46 2.58 12.31
N TYR A 96 -13.51 1.94 11.66
CA TYR A 96 -13.61 1.34 10.34
C TYR A 96 -13.54 -0.17 10.43
N THR A 97 -14.24 -0.86 9.56
CA THR A 97 -14.09 -2.31 9.35
C THR A 97 -13.82 -2.62 7.90
N ASN A 98 -13.08 -3.68 7.64
CA ASN A 98 -12.79 -4.18 6.31
C ASN A 98 -13.41 -5.58 6.07
N GLU A 99 -13.17 -6.14 4.89
CA GLU A 99 -13.66 -7.48 4.52
C GLU A 99 -13.12 -8.61 5.40
N TRP A 100 -11.95 -8.41 6.03
CA TRP A 100 -11.34 -9.32 7.01
C TRP A 100 -11.99 -9.21 8.39
N LYS A 101 -13.07 -8.42 8.55
CA LYS A 101 -13.73 -8.14 9.82
C LYS A 101 -12.79 -7.52 10.88
N ILE A 102 -11.63 -7.02 10.45
CA ILE A 102 -10.70 -6.29 11.31
C ILE A 102 -11.27 -4.91 11.56
N LYS A 103 -11.24 -4.45 12.82
CA LYS A 103 -11.69 -3.11 13.18
C LYS A 103 -10.49 -2.20 13.44
N TYR A 104 -10.56 -1.01 12.88
CA TYR A 104 -9.57 0.04 13.00
C TYR A 104 -10.20 1.30 13.57
N LYS A 105 -9.48 2.00 14.44
CA LYS A 105 -9.89 3.31 14.95
C LYS A 105 -8.98 4.38 14.37
N LYS A 106 -9.60 5.41 13.81
CA LYS A 106 -8.89 6.61 13.35
C LYS A 106 -8.64 7.55 14.53
N ILE A 107 -7.36 7.86 14.79
CA ILE A 107 -6.92 8.76 15.85
C ILE A 107 -6.07 9.86 15.19
N GLY A 108 -6.71 10.96 14.85
CA GLY A 108 -6.07 12.03 14.08
C GLY A 108 -5.68 11.55 12.68
N TYR A 109 -4.39 11.52 12.39
CA TYR A 109 -3.84 11.04 11.12
C TYR A 109 -3.50 9.54 11.12
N TYR A 110 -3.54 8.89 12.27
CA TYR A 110 -3.18 7.49 12.44
C TYR A 110 -4.41 6.60 12.47
N VAL A 111 -4.18 5.34 12.16
CA VAL A 111 -5.20 4.29 12.22
C VAL A 111 -4.63 3.15 13.04
N GLU A 112 -5.30 2.83 14.14
CA GLU A 112 -4.93 1.72 15.01
C GLU A 112 -5.87 0.55 14.82
N MET A 113 -5.33 -0.65 14.74
CA MET A 113 -6.13 -1.88 14.79
C MET A 113 -6.57 -2.10 16.24
N ILE A 114 -7.89 -2.13 16.46
CA ILE A 114 -8.48 -2.28 17.79
C ILE A 114 -9.09 -3.66 18.00
N GLU A 115 -9.39 -4.38 16.94
CA GLU A 115 -9.97 -5.73 17.03
C GLU A 115 -9.55 -6.56 15.80
N HIS A 116 -9.13 -7.78 16.07
CA HIS A 116 -8.78 -8.76 15.03
C HIS A 116 -9.59 -10.04 15.29
N PRO A 117 -10.35 -10.55 14.32
CA PRO A 117 -11.27 -11.67 14.53
C PRO A 117 -10.57 -12.97 14.97
N LEU A 118 -9.31 -13.17 14.59
CA LEU A 118 -8.52 -14.34 15.00
C LEU A 118 -7.64 -14.09 16.23
N SER A 119 -7.80 -12.96 16.93
CA SER A 119 -6.97 -12.65 18.12
C SER A 119 -7.20 -13.63 19.28
N HIS A 120 -8.32 -14.31 19.29
CA HIS A 120 -8.69 -15.30 20.31
C HIS A 120 -8.77 -16.73 19.77
N ALA A 121 -8.24 -16.97 18.56
CA ALA A 121 -8.16 -18.33 18.01
C ALA A 121 -7.17 -19.18 18.82
N GLU A 122 -7.63 -20.26 19.40
CA GLU A 122 -6.85 -21.19 20.23
C GLU A 122 -6.58 -22.51 19.50
N THR A 123 -7.40 -22.84 18.51
CA THR A 123 -7.34 -24.11 17.78
C THR A 123 -7.21 -23.88 16.27
N ILE A 124 -6.76 -24.93 15.57
CA ILE A 124 -6.73 -24.93 14.09
C ILE A 124 -8.17 -24.78 13.54
N SER A 125 -9.13 -25.39 14.21
CA SER A 125 -10.55 -25.30 13.81
C SER A 125 -11.08 -23.86 13.82
N ASP A 126 -10.61 -23.00 14.72
CA ASP A 126 -10.98 -21.58 14.73
C ASP A 126 -10.52 -20.86 13.49
N ILE A 127 -9.35 -21.25 12.96
CA ILE A 127 -8.80 -20.70 11.72
C ILE A 127 -9.52 -21.28 10.50
N GLU A 128 -9.76 -22.59 10.48
CA GLU A 128 -10.44 -23.28 9.37
C GLU A 128 -11.90 -22.80 9.20
N ASN A 129 -12.57 -22.45 10.29
CA ASN A 129 -13.94 -21.92 10.29
C ASN A 129 -14.02 -20.41 10.03
N TYR A 130 -12.87 -19.72 9.92
CA TYR A 130 -12.87 -18.31 9.60
C TYR A 130 -13.22 -18.11 8.12
N ASP A 131 -14.18 -17.21 7.89
CA ASP A 131 -14.64 -16.84 6.55
C ASP A 131 -13.62 -15.92 5.87
N PHE A 132 -12.65 -16.53 5.20
CA PHE A 132 -11.60 -15.79 4.48
C PHE A 132 -12.18 -15.06 3.27
N PRO A 133 -11.78 -13.79 3.04
CA PRO A 133 -12.20 -13.05 1.88
C PRO A 133 -11.79 -13.71 0.56
N GLU A 134 -12.68 -13.68 -0.44
CA GLU A 134 -12.41 -14.20 -1.79
C GLU A 134 -11.29 -13.38 -2.46
N PRO A 135 -10.14 -14.01 -2.84
CA PRO A 135 -9.00 -13.31 -3.40
C PRO A 135 -9.29 -12.60 -4.74
N LEU A 136 -10.22 -13.12 -5.53
CA LEU A 136 -10.59 -12.61 -6.85
C LEU A 136 -11.96 -11.93 -6.86
N ALA A 137 -12.46 -11.51 -5.69
CA ALA A 137 -13.75 -10.86 -5.57
C ALA A 137 -13.90 -9.65 -6.52
N GLU A 138 -15.12 -9.44 -7.01
CA GLU A 138 -15.43 -8.38 -7.95
C GLU A 138 -15.04 -7.00 -7.40
N GLY A 139 -14.38 -6.20 -8.23
CA GLY A 139 -13.96 -4.84 -7.92
C GLY A 139 -12.60 -4.73 -7.24
N ARG A 140 -12.05 -5.82 -6.71
CA ARG A 140 -10.79 -5.82 -5.97
C ARG A 140 -9.62 -5.19 -6.73
N PHE A 141 -9.54 -5.41 -8.02
CA PHE A 141 -8.47 -4.90 -8.88
C PHE A 141 -8.88 -3.74 -9.78
N ASP A 142 -10.07 -3.19 -9.61
CA ASP A 142 -10.55 -2.12 -10.49
C ASP A 142 -9.68 -0.85 -10.38
N HIS A 143 -9.23 -0.50 -9.18
CA HIS A 143 -8.29 0.61 -8.98
C HIS A 143 -6.95 0.32 -9.65
N ALA A 144 -6.38 -0.86 -9.42
CA ALA A 144 -5.11 -1.26 -10.02
C ALA A 144 -5.16 -1.23 -11.55
N LYS A 145 -6.21 -1.76 -12.17
CA LYS A 145 -6.42 -1.71 -13.63
C LYS A 145 -6.42 -0.28 -14.15
N ARG A 146 -7.18 0.63 -13.53
CA ARG A 146 -7.20 2.05 -13.93
C ARG A 146 -5.82 2.71 -13.82
N MET A 147 -5.06 2.40 -12.77
CA MET A 147 -3.70 2.96 -12.60
C MET A 147 -2.75 2.43 -13.66
N VAL A 148 -2.82 1.14 -13.99
CA VAL A 148 -2.03 0.54 -15.08
C VAL A 148 -2.39 1.18 -16.42
N GLU A 149 -3.67 1.28 -16.76
CA GLU A 149 -4.14 1.91 -18.00
C GLU A 149 -3.63 3.35 -18.14
N LYS A 150 -3.67 4.12 -17.05
CA LYS A 150 -3.30 5.53 -17.05
C LYS A 150 -1.77 5.75 -17.10
N TYR A 151 -1.00 4.96 -16.39
CA TYR A 151 0.40 5.29 -16.11
C TYR A 151 1.44 4.33 -16.69
N ALA A 152 1.10 3.08 -17.03
CA ALA A 152 2.09 2.06 -17.38
C ALA A 152 2.91 2.33 -18.67
N LYS A 153 2.48 3.28 -19.49
CA LYS A 153 3.26 3.70 -20.66
C LYS A 153 4.50 4.51 -20.28
N GLN A 154 4.39 5.36 -19.25
CA GLN A 154 5.40 6.33 -18.87
C GLN A 154 6.12 5.96 -17.58
N TYR A 155 5.45 5.31 -16.64
CA TYR A 155 5.95 4.98 -15.31
C TYR A 155 6.08 3.47 -15.12
N ALA A 156 7.00 3.07 -14.27
CA ALA A 156 7.02 1.70 -13.79
C ALA A 156 5.84 1.46 -12.83
N ILE A 157 5.28 0.26 -12.88
CA ILE A 157 4.18 -0.13 -12.00
C ILE A 157 4.70 -1.13 -10.97
N CYS A 158 4.48 -0.83 -9.70
CA CYS A 158 4.85 -1.72 -8.60
C CYS A 158 3.59 -2.23 -7.89
N GLY A 159 3.37 -3.54 -7.94
CA GLY A 159 2.31 -4.19 -7.17
C GLY A 159 2.65 -4.23 -5.68
N ASP A 160 1.70 -3.81 -4.85
CA ASP A 160 1.80 -3.96 -3.41
C ASP A 160 1.11 -5.27 -2.99
N TYR A 161 1.87 -6.20 -2.43
CA TYR A 161 1.33 -7.46 -1.92
C TYR A 161 0.77 -7.34 -0.50
N THR A 162 0.99 -6.20 0.18
CA THR A 162 0.56 -6.01 1.57
C THR A 162 -0.94 -5.78 1.74
N ALA A 163 -1.67 -5.57 0.64
CA ALA A 163 -3.13 -5.45 0.64
C ALA A 163 -3.87 -6.80 0.80
N GLY A 164 -3.16 -7.87 1.14
CA GLY A 164 -3.70 -9.21 1.37
C GLY A 164 -3.39 -9.74 2.78
N PRO A 165 -3.32 -11.05 2.97
CA PRO A 165 -3.00 -11.71 4.24
C PRO A 165 -1.70 -11.24 4.91
N GLY A 166 -0.80 -10.59 4.16
CA GLY A 166 0.42 -9.99 4.70
C GLY A 166 0.20 -8.87 5.71
N GLN A 167 -0.95 -8.20 5.70
CA GLN A 167 -1.33 -7.27 6.78
C GLN A 167 -1.56 -7.99 8.11
N LEU A 168 -2.04 -9.22 8.07
CA LEU A 168 -2.15 -10.07 9.26
C LEU A 168 -0.77 -10.34 9.87
N GLN A 169 0.26 -10.47 9.04
CA GLN A 169 1.62 -10.80 9.47
C GLN A 169 2.37 -9.57 10.00
N SER A 170 2.19 -8.39 9.42
CA SER A 170 2.84 -7.16 9.90
C SER A 170 2.27 -6.71 11.25
N THR A 171 0.97 -6.87 11.47
CA THR A 171 0.31 -6.57 12.75
C THR A 171 0.60 -7.61 13.83
N ALA A 172 0.71 -8.89 13.50
CA ALA A 172 1.17 -9.91 14.43
C ALA A 172 2.60 -9.61 14.94
N ASN A 173 3.49 -9.15 14.07
CA ASN A 173 4.85 -8.76 14.44
C ASN A 173 4.92 -7.47 15.30
N SER A 174 4.01 -6.53 15.13
CA SER A 174 3.95 -5.32 15.97
C SER A 174 3.43 -5.61 17.38
N THR A 175 2.48 -6.53 17.50
CA THR A 175 1.95 -6.96 18.81
C THR A 175 2.95 -7.84 19.56
N GLN A 176 3.77 -8.65 18.86
CA GLN A 176 4.87 -9.42 19.47
C GLN A 176 6.01 -8.53 19.97
N LYS A 177 6.28 -7.36 19.37
CA LYS A 177 7.31 -6.43 19.86
C LYS A 177 6.94 -5.77 21.19
N MET A 178 5.67 -5.70 21.54
CA MET A 178 5.23 -5.19 22.85
C MET A 178 5.22 -6.24 23.97
N GLY A 179 5.33 -7.54 23.64
CA GLY A 179 5.11 -8.63 24.61
C GLY A 179 6.23 -9.65 24.83
N SER A 180 7.35 -9.62 24.12
CA SER A 180 8.42 -10.61 24.39
C SER A 180 9.80 -10.20 23.89
N GLN A 181 10.59 -9.56 24.77
CA GLN A 181 12.06 -9.58 24.66
C GLN A 181 12.67 -10.93 25.10
N SER A 182 11.99 -12.05 25.09
CA SER A 182 12.51 -13.27 25.71
C SER A 182 12.32 -14.60 25.02
N ARG A 183 12.15 -14.70 23.67
CA ARG A 183 12.10 -16.03 23.04
C ARG A 183 12.64 -16.15 21.61
N TYR A 184 13.77 -15.53 21.29
CA TYR A 184 14.58 -15.95 20.13
C TYR A 184 16.06 -16.07 20.51
N ARG A 185 16.36 -16.97 21.42
CA ARG A 185 17.66 -17.66 21.47
C ARG A 185 17.37 -19.15 21.30
N ASN A 186 17.99 -19.72 20.32
CA ASN A 186 18.03 -21.14 19.91
C ASN A 186 17.16 -21.49 18.70
N LEU A 187 17.68 -21.18 17.53
CA LEU A 187 17.64 -22.06 16.36
C LEU A 187 18.91 -21.74 15.54
N SER A 188 20.02 -22.24 16.03
CA SER A 188 21.22 -22.54 15.26
C SER A 188 21.11 -23.98 14.80
N LEU A 189 20.92 -24.18 13.50
CA LEU A 189 21.53 -25.30 12.74
C LEU A 189 21.49 -24.90 11.27
#